data_f7bb3f4f4bdec1a7d46a1be589f969dc
#
_entry.id   f7bb3f4f4bdec1a7d46a1be589f969dc
#
_cell.length_a   1.000
_cell.length_b   1.000
_cell.length_c   1.000
_cell.angle_alpha   90.00
_cell.angle_beta   90.00
_cell.angle_gamma   90.00
#
_symmetry.space_group_name_H-M   'P 1'
#
loop_
_entity.id
_entity.type
_entity.pdbx_description
1 polymer ?
#
loop_
_entity_poly.entity_id
_entity_poly.type
_entity_poly.pdbx_seq_one_letter_code
_entity_poly.pdbx_strand_id
1 'polypeptide(L)'
;MKARHLFSEIESPASTLPVGDSTALLLLAMFVLFVLSVPKYDLAGVIAFAAIPSLLVTAAGIPFAPIMKRLFIASPFILFMAAGNLLLDRAPFHSLFDLTITGGMISAAVIVTKTMVTLTALLSLLSCIPFHRFGTALRSIGVPEVFVTQLLLVYRYSFLLTEEAGMMQKARDLRSFGGKGNGPIVTARLIGSLLIRTTSRAERIYMAMCARGFTAALQSRPAAPLTIRDKAALALSLIMFICLRLIF
;
A
#
# COMPACT_ATOMS: atom_id res chain seq x y z
N MET A 1 -9.21 -10.78 19.78
CA MET A 1 -8.99 -9.39 20.20
C MET A 1 -7.80 -8.73 19.51
N LYS A 2 -6.63 -9.37 19.36
CA LYS A 2 -5.45 -8.80 18.66
C LYS A 2 -5.68 -8.44 17.17
N ALA A 3 -6.49 -9.19 16.44
CA ALA A 3 -6.75 -8.90 15.03
C ALA A 3 -7.56 -7.61 14.82
N ARG A 4 -8.52 -7.30 15.68
CA ARG A 4 -9.25 -6.02 15.63
C ARG A 4 -8.34 -4.81 15.87
N HIS A 5 -7.34 -4.93 16.77
CA HIS A 5 -6.36 -3.87 17.02
C HIS A 5 -5.42 -3.60 15.85
N LEU A 6 -5.02 -4.64 15.10
CA LEU A 6 -4.18 -4.47 13.91
C LEU A 6 -4.90 -3.73 12.78
N PHE A 7 -6.20 -3.91 12.66
CA PHE A 7 -7.01 -3.24 11.62
C PHE A 7 -7.53 -1.87 12.08
N SER A 8 -7.78 -1.65 13.38
CA SER A 8 -8.16 -0.33 13.90
C SER A 8 -7.00 0.68 13.88
N GLU A 9 -5.74 0.23 13.89
CA GLU A 9 -4.59 1.09 13.65
C GLU A 9 -4.49 1.56 12.17
N ILE A 10 -5.17 0.88 11.25
CA ILE A 10 -5.24 1.28 9.82
C ILE A 10 -6.39 2.29 9.60
N GLU A 11 -7.41 2.25 10.43
CA GLU A 11 -8.52 3.23 10.46
C GLU A 11 -8.23 4.40 11.42
N SER A 12 -7.05 5.00 11.35
CA SER A 12 -6.84 6.33 11.92
C SER A 12 -7.84 7.31 11.29
N PRO A 13 -8.33 8.32 12.03
CA PRO A 13 -9.32 9.26 11.53
C PRO A 13 -8.81 9.84 10.22
N ALA A 14 -9.57 9.59 9.14
CA ALA A 14 -9.24 10.03 7.80
C ALA A 14 -9.02 11.54 7.83
N SER A 15 -7.77 11.97 7.74
CA SER A 15 -7.46 13.35 7.45
C SER A 15 -8.07 13.64 6.08
N THR A 16 -8.97 14.59 6.01
CA THR A 16 -9.64 14.95 4.76
C THR A 16 -8.62 15.62 3.85
N LEU A 17 -8.17 14.88 2.83
CA LEU A 17 -7.40 15.51 1.76
C LEU A 17 -8.27 16.57 1.08
N PRO A 18 -7.71 17.75 0.75
CA PRO A 18 -8.43 18.80 0.01
C PRO A 18 -8.74 18.41 -1.45
N VAL A 19 -8.31 17.19 -1.85
CA VAL A 19 -8.41 16.66 -3.22
C VAL A 19 -9.25 15.38 -3.20
N GLY A 20 -9.99 15.12 -4.29
CA GLY A 20 -10.79 13.89 -4.42
C GLY A 20 -9.95 12.62 -4.31
N ASP A 21 -10.50 11.56 -3.71
CA ASP A 21 -9.77 10.29 -3.47
C ASP A 21 -9.20 9.68 -4.77
N SER A 22 -9.93 9.82 -5.86
CA SER A 22 -9.51 9.35 -7.19
C SER A 22 -8.31 10.12 -7.71
N THR A 23 -8.32 11.43 -7.51
CA THR A 23 -7.23 12.33 -7.89
C THR A 23 -5.99 12.05 -7.05
N ALA A 24 -6.15 11.79 -5.75
CA ALA A 24 -5.05 11.44 -4.86
C ALA A 24 -4.37 10.11 -5.27
N LEU A 25 -5.15 9.11 -5.72
CA LEU A 25 -4.59 7.85 -6.25
C LEU A 25 -3.82 8.06 -7.56
N LEU A 26 -4.37 8.87 -8.48
CA LEU A 26 -3.69 9.20 -9.73
C LEU A 26 -2.40 10.00 -9.48
N LEU A 27 -2.43 10.96 -8.56
CA LEU A 27 -1.26 11.73 -8.14
C LEU A 27 -0.17 10.82 -7.57
N LEU A 28 -0.54 9.85 -6.73
CA LEU A 28 0.42 8.88 -6.20
C LEU A 28 1.02 8.02 -7.31
N ALA A 29 0.19 7.46 -8.20
CA ALA A 29 0.67 6.64 -9.29
C ALA A 29 1.64 7.41 -10.18
N MET A 30 1.29 8.65 -10.52
CA MET A 30 2.12 9.55 -11.29
C MET A 30 3.43 9.89 -10.57
N PHE A 31 3.36 10.20 -9.27
CA PHE A 31 4.53 10.44 -8.44
C PHE A 31 5.50 9.25 -8.43
N VAL A 32 4.98 8.04 -8.21
CA VAL A 32 5.79 6.82 -8.22
C VAL A 32 6.46 6.61 -9.57
N LEU A 33 5.74 6.80 -10.68
CA LEU A 33 6.31 6.67 -12.03
C LEU A 33 7.45 7.67 -12.27
N PHE A 34 7.29 8.94 -11.85
CA PHE A 34 8.33 9.94 -12.00
C PHE A 34 9.55 9.64 -11.13
N VAL A 35 9.36 9.25 -9.86
CA VAL A 35 10.46 8.84 -8.99
C VAL A 35 11.19 7.62 -9.53
N LEU A 36 10.48 6.65 -10.12
CA LEU A 36 11.11 5.49 -10.77
C LEU A 36 11.93 5.89 -12.00
N SER A 37 11.51 6.89 -12.75
CA SER A 37 12.20 7.42 -13.93
C SER A 37 13.53 8.13 -13.62
N VAL A 38 13.78 8.52 -12.38
CA VAL A 38 15.05 9.17 -11.99
C VAL A 38 16.23 8.20 -12.19
N PRO A 39 17.35 8.60 -12.80
CA PRO A 39 18.52 7.75 -12.99
C PRO A 39 19.10 7.20 -11.70
N LYS A 40 19.85 6.10 -11.79
CA LYS A 40 20.44 5.41 -10.64
C LYS A 40 21.60 6.15 -9.96
N TYR A 41 22.11 7.22 -10.55
CA TYR A 41 23.22 8.02 -10.03
C TYR A 41 22.83 9.43 -9.62
N ASP A 42 21.57 9.80 -9.76
CA ASP A 42 21.05 11.13 -9.43
C ASP A 42 20.41 11.15 -8.04
N LEU A 43 21.25 11.37 -7.03
CA LEU A 43 20.79 11.51 -5.64
C LEU A 43 20.05 12.84 -5.43
N ALA A 44 20.48 13.92 -6.11
CA ALA A 44 19.88 15.24 -5.96
C ALA A 44 18.43 15.27 -6.44
N GLY A 45 18.15 14.65 -7.60
CA GLY A 45 16.79 14.50 -8.11
C GLY A 45 15.87 13.75 -7.14
N VAL A 46 16.33 12.64 -6.55
CA VAL A 46 15.50 11.88 -5.58
C VAL A 46 15.24 12.70 -4.31
N ILE A 47 16.21 13.46 -3.81
CA ILE A 47 16.01 14.33 -2.64
C ILE A 47 15.00 15.44 -2.94
N ALA A 48 15.05 16.04 -4.15
CA ALA A 48 14.05 17.03 -4.56
C ALA A 48 12.62 16.44 -4.55
N PHE A 49 12.46 15.21 -5.01
CA PHE A 49 11.15 14.51 -4.91
C PHE A 49 10.74 14.17 -3.47
N ALA A 50 11.67 14.04 -2.51
CA ALA A 50 11.36 13.77 -1.11
C ALA A 50 10.58 14.92 -0.43
N ALA A 51 10.68 16.14 -0.94
CA ALA A 51 9.91 17.28 -0.43
C ALA A 51 8.39 17.06 -0.55
N ILE A 52 7.92 16.35 -1.57
CA ILE A 52 6.50 16.17 -1.85
C ILE A 52 5.79 15.30 -0.78
N PRO A 53 6.25 14.08 -0.47
CA PRO A 53 5.62 13.30 0.60
C PRO A 53 5.80 13.92 1.98
N SER A 54 6.89 14.65 2.24
CA SER A 54 7.05 15.36 3.51
C SER A 54 6.01 16.48 3.69
N LEU A 55 5.72 17.25 2.64
CA LEU A 55 4.65 18.24 2.62
C LEU A 55 3.27 17.58 2.76
N LEU A 56 3.02 16.44 2.12
CA LEU A 56 1.76 15.70 2.26
C LEU A 56 1.53 15.24 3.70
N VAL A 57 2.55 14.68 4.36
CA VAL A 57 2.44 14.21 5.75
C VAL A 57 2.14 15.37 6.70
N THR A 58 2.81 16.52 6.53
CA THR A 58 2.61 17.71 7.37
C THR A 58 1.26 18.38 7.09
N ALA A 59 0.86 18.52 5.83
CA ALA A 59 -0.39 19.14 5.43
C ALA A 59 -1.62 18.29 5.83
N ALA A 60 -1.49 16.97 5.77
CA ALA A 60 -2.56 16.05 6.17
C ALA A 60 -2.62 15.80 7.69
N GLY A 61 -1.66 16.34 8.47
CA GLY A 61 -1.62 16.14 9.92
C GLY A 61 -1.46 14.68 10.35
N ILE A 62 -0.84 13.85 9.52
CA ILE A 62 -0.70 12.42 9.79
C ILE A 62 0.36 12.23 10.88
N PRO A 63 0.11 11.42 11.92
CA PRO A 63 1.11 11.13 12.93
C PRO A 63 2.31 10.43 12.29
N PHE A 64 3.49 11.02 12.49
CA PHE A 64 4.74 10.53 11.87
C PHE A 64 5.19 9.17 12.42
N ALA A 65 4.85 8.89 13.68
CA ALA A 65 5.28 7.68 14.39
C ALA A 65 4.88 6.35 13.69
N PRO A 66 3.63 6.11 13.23
CA PRO A 66 3.27 4.88 12.55
C PRO A 66 3.96 4.73 11.18
N ILE A 67 4.23 5.83 10.46
CA ILE A 67 4.96 5.80 9.20
C ILE A 67 6.40 5.36 9.46
N MET A 68 7.06 5.96 10.43
CA MET A 68 8.44 5.64 10.80
C MET A 68 8.58 4.18 11.26
N LYS A 69 7.64 3.67 12.06
CA LYS A 69 7.63 2.27 12.48
C LYS A 69 7.56 1.30 11.29
N ARG A 70 6.72 1.60 10.30
CA ARG A 70 6.60 0.78 9.09
C ARG A 70 7.84 0.87 8.20
N LEU A 71 8.43 2.05 8.05
CA LEU A 71 9.71 2.25 7.37
C LEU A 71 10.84 1.46 8.04
N PHE A 72 10.89 1.46 9.37
CA PHE A 72 11.87 0.69 10.13
C PHE A 72 11.72 -0.82 9.92
N ILE A 73 10.49 -1.34 9.83
CA ILE A 73 10.23 -2.75 9.51
C ILE A 73 10.69 -3.09 8.08
N ALA A 74 10.55 -2.17 7.13
CA ALA A 74 11.01 -2.35 5.76
C ALA A 74 12.53 -2.17 5.58
N SER A 75 13.20 -1.47 6.51
CA SER A 75 14.62 -1.09 6.39
C SER A 75 15.58 -2.27 6.17
N PRO A 76 15.47 -3.44 6.82
CA PRO A 76 16.42 -4.53 6.61
C PRO A 76 16.38 -5.05 5.17
N PHE A 77 15.20 -5.10 4.55
CA PHE A 77 15.06 -5.49 3.15
C PHE A 77 15.68 -4.45 2.20
N ILE A 78 15.44 -3.16 2.47
CA ILE A 78 15.99 -2.06 1.68
C ILE A 78 17.52 -2.05 1.77
N LEU A 79 18.07 -2.24 2.97
CA LEU A 79 19.52 -2.31 3.19
C LEU A 79 20.14 -3.55 2.51
N PHE A 80 19.46 -4.68 2.51
CA PHE A 80 19.93 -5.86 1.81
C PHE A 80 20.02 -5.64 0.30
N MET A 81 19.00 -4.99 -0.30
CA MET A 81 19.02 -4.61 -1.71
C MET A 81 20.14 -3.61 -2.03
N ALA A 82 20.33 -2.61 -1.17
CA ALA A 82 21.40 -1.63 -1.32
C ALA A 82 22.80 -2.26 -1.19
N ALA A 83 22.98 -3.19 -0.24
CA ALA A 83 24.24 -3.92 -0.06
C ALA A 83 24.55 -4.79 -1.28
N GLY A 84 23.55 -5.46 -1.88
CA GLY A 84 23.72 -6.20 -3.13
C GLY A 84 24.24 -5.32 -4.26
N ASN A 85 23.68 -4.12 -4.41
CA ASN A 85 24.14 -3.17 -5.44
C ASN A 85 25.53 -2.61 -5.16
N LEU A 86 25.87 -2.40 -3.88
CA LEU A 86 27.22 -1.97 -3.46
C LEU A 86 28.30 -3.01 -3.85
N LEU A 87 27.96 -4.29 -3.81
CA LEU A 87 28.90 -5.39 -4.14
C LEU A 87 29.04 -5.60 -5.65
N LEU A 88 27.93 -5.40 -6.41
CA LEU A 88 27.91 -5.67 -7.85
C LEU A 88 28.41 -4.50 -8.69
N ASP A 89 28.10 -3.26 -8.31
CA ASP A 89 28.42 -2.06 -9.10
C ASP A 89 29.75 -1.43 -8.60
N ARG A 90 30.87 -1.94 -9.13
CA ARG A 90 32.24 -1.50 -8.78
C ARG A 90 32.81 -0.47 -9.76
N ALA A 91 32.00 0.11 -10.63
CA ALA A 91 32.49 1.11 -11.59
C ALA A 91 33.02 2.35 -10.84
N PRO A 92 34.29 2.77 -11.09
CA PRO A 92 34.82 3.99 -10.48
C PRO A 92 34.15 5.21 -11.10
N PHE A 93 33.43 6.01 -10.31
CA PHE A 93 32.65 7.14 -10.82
C PHE A 93 33.41 8.48 -10.77
N HIS A 94 34.14 8.79 -9.70
CA HIS A 94 35.03 9.92 -9.58
C HIS A 94 35.95 9.78 -8.36
N SER A 95 37.21 10.20 -8.49
CA SER A 95 38.14 10.39 -7.37
C SER A 95 38.11 11.86 -6.94
N LEU A 96 37.41 12.15 -5.84
CA LEU A 96 37.44 13.42 -5.16
C LEU A 96 38.18 13.23 -3.82
N PHE A 97 39.35 13.87 -3.67
CA PHE A 97 40.13 13.90 -2.42
C PHE A 97 40.41 12.50 -1.82
N ASP A 98 41.19 11.64 -2.49
CA ASP A 98 41.67 10.32 -1.99
C ASP A 98 40.59 9.32 -1.50
N LEU A 99 39.29 9.67 -1.54
CA LEU A 99 38.18 8.78 -1.33
C LEU A 99 37.63 8.34 -2.70
N THR A 100 37.92 7.11 -3.06
CA THR A 100 37.33 6.49 -4.26
C THR A 100 35.83 6.25 -4.01
N ILE A 101 35.01 7.23 -4.39
CA ILE A 101 33.54 7.04 -4.36
C ILE A 101 33.19 6.06 -5.49
N THR A 102 32.89 4.84 -5.10
CA THR A 102 32.46 3.80 -6.03
C THR A 102 31.04 4.11 -6.49
N GLY A 103 30.72 3.92 -7.79
CA GLY A 103 29.37 4.08 -8.32
C GLY A 103 28.32 3.28 -7.55
N GLY A 104 28.72 2.13 -6.97
CA GLY A 104 27.90 1.33 -6.08
C GLY A 104 27.44 2.04 -4.79
N MET A 105 28.26 2.93 -4.23
CA MET A 105 27.86 3.71 -3.04
C MET A 105 26.77 4.73 -3.38
N ILE A 106 26.94 5.44 -4.51
CA ILE A 106 25.94 6.42 -4.96
C ILE A 106 24.64 5.69 -5.31
N SER A 107 24.71 4.62 -6.10
CA SER A 107 23.52 3.89 -6.50
C SER A 107 22.82 3.20 -5.32
N ALA A 108 23.56 2.70 -4.32
CA ALA A 108 22.98 2.19 -3.07
C ALA A 108 22.24 3.28 -2.28
N ALA A 109 22.83 4.46 -2.15
CA ALA A 109 22.21 5.61 -1.49
C ALA A 109 20.94 6.06 -2.24
N VAL A 110 20.97 6.10 -3.57
CA VAL A 110 19.81 6.42 -4.41
C VAL A 110 18.70 5.39 -4.23
N ILE A 111 18.99 4.09 -4.20
CA ILE A 111 18.01 3.02 -3.97
C ILE A 111 17.34 3.18 -2.61
N VAL A 112 18.13 3.38 -1.55
CA VAL A 112 17.61 3.58 -0.19
C VAL A 112 16.69 4.80 -0.14
N THR A 113 17.16 5.94 -0.62
CA THR A 113 16.39 7.19 -0.59
C THR A 113 15.13 7.10 -1.44
N LYS A 114 15.23 6.55 -2.66
CA LYS A 114 14.12 6.35 -3.58
C LYS A 114 13.03 5.46 -2.97
N THR A 115 13.43 4.35 -2.34
CA THR A 115 12.49 3.44 -1.69
C THR A 115 11.85 4.07 -0.46
N MET A 116 12.62 4.82 0.36
CA MET A 116 12.08 5.54 1.51
C MET A 116 11.06 6.60 1.09
N VAL A 117 11.35 7.37 0.05
CA VAL A 117 10.47 8.41 -0.48
C VAL A 117 9.17 7.81 -1.03
N THR A 118 9.25 6.75 -1.84
CA THR A 118 8.07 6.09 -2.40
C THR A 118 7.22 5.42 -1.34
N LEU A 119 7.83 4.74 -0.35
CA LEU A 119 7.11 4.14 0.76
C LEU A 119 6.43 5.19 1.63
N THR A 120 7.09 6.31 1.92
CA THR A 120 6.49 7.41 2.69
C THR A 120 5.28 7.99 1.96
N ALA A 121 5.37 8.22 0.65
CA ALA A 121 4.26 8.70 -0.17
C ALA A 121 3.08 7.70 -0.16
N LEU A 122 3.36 6.41 -0.34
CA LEU A 122 2.34 5.36 -0.34
C LEU A 122 1.66 5.24 1.03
N LEU A 123 2.44 5.19 2.11
CA LEU A 123 1.91 5.06 3.47
C LEU A 123 1.11 6.29 3.90
N SER A 124 1.52 7.50 3.50
CA SER A 124 0.77 8.73 3.79
C SER A 124 -0.59 8.71 3.09
N LEU A 125 -0.64 8.35 1.82
CA LEU A 125 -1.90 8.27 1.08
C LEU A 125 -2.83 7.19 1.65
N LEU A 126 -2.32 5.99 1.93
CA LEU A 126 -3.11 4.90 2.51
C LEU A 126 -3.68 5.25 3.90
N SER A 127 -3.00 6.13 4.65
CA SER A 127 -3.51 6.62 5.93
C SER A 127 -4.64 7.65 5.76
N CYS A 128 -4.72 8.32 4.61
CA CYS A 128 -5.75 9.33 4.33
C CYS A 128 -7.03 8.73 3.75
N ILE A 129 -6.95 7.64 2.98
CA ILE A 129 -8.08 7.09 2.25
C ILE A 129 -8.56 5.80 2.93
N PRO A 130 -9.74 5.79 3.58
CA PRO A 130 -10.29 4.56 4.11
C PRO A 130 -10.66 3.58 2.99
N PHE A 131 -10.56 2.28 3.26
CA PHE A 131 -10.65 1.24 2.24
C PHE A 131 -11.97 1.25 1.45
N HIS A 132 -13.08 1.61 2.08
CA HIS A 132 -14.38 1.70 1.38
C HIS A 132 -14.41 2.81 0.33
N ARG A 133 -13.71 3.95 0.56
CA ARG A 133 -13.57 5.05 -0.40
C ARG A 133 -12.56 4.70 -1.50
N PHE A 134 -11.57 3.88 -1.20
CA PHE A 134 -10.62 3.36 -2.17
C PHE A 134 -11.32 2.61 -3.32
N GLY A 135 -12.35 1.79 -3.01
CA GLY A 135 -13.15 1.11 -4.05
C GLY A 135 -13.87 2.09 -4.98
N THR A 136 -14.48 3.15 -4.45
CA THR A 136 -15.15 4.18 -5.29
C THR A 136 -14.15 4.97 -6.13
N ALA A 137 -12.97 5.23 -5.60
CA ALA A 137 -11.89 5.89 -6.32
C ALA A 137 -11.36 5.04 -7.49
N LEU A 138 -11.17 3.74 -7.31
CA LEU A 138 -10.78 2.82 -8.38
C LEU A 138 -11.80 2.79 -9.52
N ARG A 139 -13.09 2.79 -9.19
CA ARG A 139 -14.16 2.83 -10.18
C ARG A 139 -14.11 4.11 -11.05
N SER A 140 -13.84 5.26 -10.44
CA SER A 140 -13.75 6.53 -11.18
C SER A 140 -12.53 6.62 -12.11
N ILE A 141 -11.49 5.80 -11.86
CA ILE A 141 -10.30 5.67 -12.72
C ILE A 141 -10.56 4.72 -13.90
N GLY A 142 -11.72 4.04 -13.93
CA GLY A 142 -12.09 3.14 -15.03
C GLY A 142 -11.88 1.65 -14.75
N VAL A 143 -11.63 1.27 -13.49
CA VAL A 143 -11.56 -0.15 -13.12
C VAL A 143 -12.95 -0.78 -13.25
N PRO A 144 -13.10 -1.94 -13.93
CA PRO A 144 -14.37 -2.62 -14.09
C PRO A 144 -15.07 -2.90 -12.76
N GLU A 145 -16.38 -2.68 -12.71
CA GLU A 145 -17.18 -2.81 -11.47
C GLU A 145 -17.07 -4.17 -10.79
N VAL A 146 -16.88 -5.22 -11.57
CA VAL A 146 -16.73 -6.58 -11.06
C VAL A 146 -15.50 -6.68 -10.13
N PHE A 147 -14.36 -6.12 -10.55
CA PHE A 147 -13.15 -6.13 -9.72
C PHE A 147 -13.30 -5.28 -8.46
N VAL A 148 -13.92 -4.11 -8.57
CA VAL A 148 -14.18 -3.24 -7.41
C VAL A 148 -15.09 -3.96 -6.40
N THR A 149 -16.15 -4.58 -6.89
CA THR A 149 -17.08 -5.37 -6.07
C THR A 149 -16.35 -6.50 -5.35
N GLN A 150 -15.52 -7.25 -6.09
CA GLN A 150 -14.75 -8.35 -5.53
C GLN A 150 -13.77 -7.87 -4.45
N LEU A 151 -13.08 -6.76 -4.70
CA LEU A 151 -12.15 -6.15 -3.73
C LEU A 151 -12.86 -5.75 -2.43
N LEU A 152 -14.02 -5.11 -2.53
CA LEU A 152 -14.80 -4.69 -1.38
C LEU A 152 -15.37 -5.90 -0.60
N LEU A 153 -15.78 -6.96 -1.29
CA LEU A 153 -16.21 -8.21 -0.66
C LEU A 153 -15.06 -8.89 0.07
N VAL A 154 -13.89 -9.01 -0.57
CA VAL A 154 -12.68 -9.56 0.06
C VAL A 154 -12.35 -8.79 1.34
N TYR A 155 -12.33 -7.47 1.28
CA TYR A 155 -12.08 -6.63 2.45
C TYR A 155 -13.09 -6.88 3.58
N ARG A 156 -14.38 -6.84 3.27
CA ARG A 156 -15.46 -7.05 4.24
C ARG A 156 -15.38 -8.42 4.91
N TYR A 157 -15.17 -9.48 4.11
CA TYR A 157 -15.17 -10.84 4.64
C TYR A 157 -13.84 -11.26 5.25
N SER A 158 -12.72 -10.56 4.97
CA SER A 158 -11.42 -10.83 5.61
C SER A 158 -11.48 -10.70 7.15
N PHE A 159 -12.23 -9.73 7.67
CA PHE A 159 -12.44 -9.57 9.11
C PHE A 159 -13.19 -10.76 9.71
N LEU A 160 -14.27 -11.17 9.07
CA LEU A 160 -15.09 -12.29 9.50
C LEU A 160 -14.30 -13.60 9.48
N LEU A 161 -13.53 -13.84 8.40
CA LEU A 161 -12.69 -15.02 8.25
C LEU A 161 -11.56 -15.05 9.29
N THR A 162 -10.96 -13.92 9.59
CA THR A 162 -9.93 -13.81 10.62
C THR A 162 -10.50 -14.13 12.01
N GLU A 163 -11.72 -13.68 12.30
CA GLU A 163 -12.41 -14.00 13.56
C GLU A 163 -12.75 -15.48 13.64
N GLU A 164 -13.28 -16.07 12.57
CA GLU A 164 -13.61 -17.51 12.49
C GLU A 164 -12.35 -18.38 12.63
N ALA A 165 -11.27 -18.03 11.92
CA ALA A 165 -9.97 -18.70 12.07
C ALA A 165 -9.45 -18.62 13.51
N GLY A 166 -9.58 -17.47 14.17
CA GLY A 166 -9.19 -17.29 15.56
C GLY A 166 -10.01 -18.14 16.53
N MET A 167 -11.33 -18.28 16.29
CA MET A 167 -12.17 -19.17 17.08
C MET A 167 -11.79 -20.65 16.90
N MET A 168 -11.50 -21.06 15.65
CA MET A 168 -11.05 -22.41 15.35
C MET A 168 -9.69 -22.72 16.00
N GLN A 169 -8.74 -21.76 15.99
CA GLN A 169 -7.47 -21.90 16.68
C GLN A 169 -7.65 -22.08 18.19
N LYS A 170 -8.47 -21.24 18.82
CA LYS A 170 -8.78 -21.36 20.26
C LYS A 170 -9.43 -22.70 20.60
N ALA A 171 -10.39 -23.16 19.78
CA ALA A 171 -11.02 -24.45 19.99
C ALA A 171 -10.02 -25.61 19.87
N ARG A 172 -9.06 -25.52 18.94
CA ARG A 172 -7.96 -26.47 18.83
C ARG A 172 -7.07 -26.45 20.08
N ASP A 173 -6.67 -25.25 20.52
CA ASP A 173 -5.76 -25.10 21.67
C ASP A 173 -6.37 -25.68 22.97
N LEU A 174 -7.67 -25.48 23.17
CA LEU A 174 -8.42 -26.06 24.29
C LEU A 174 -8.52 -27.59 24.24
N ARG A 175 -8.48 -28.19 23.05
CA ARG A 175 -8.51 -29.65 22.86
C ARG A 175 -7.12 -30.29 22.91
N SER A 176 -6.07 -29.51 22.74
CA SER A 176 -4.68 -29.98 22.72
C SER A 176 -4.07 -29.90 24.11
N PHE A 177 -4.36 -30.88 24.96
CA PHE A 177 -3.72 -31.03 26.28
C PHE A 177 -2.21 -31.23 26.12
N GLY A 178 -1.39 -30.28 26.60
CA GLY A 178 0.06 -30.41 26.65
C GLY A 178 0.83 -30.17 25.36
N GLY A 179 0.35 -29.31 24.44
CA GLY A 179 1.15 -28.80 23.31
C GLY A 179 1.29 -29.71 22.09
N LYS A 180 0.72 -30.91 22.07
CA LYS A 180 0.76 -31.84 20.91
C LYS A 180 -0.11 -31.41 19.71
N GLY A 181 -0.84 -30.29 19.80
CA GLY A 181 -1.78 -29.80 18.77
C GLY A 181 -1.23 -28.78 17.78
N ASN A 182 0.06 -28.41 17.84
CA ASN A 182 0.64 -27.34 17.03
C ASN A 182 1.40 -27.81 15.78
N GLY A 183 1.28 -29.07 15.39
CA GLY A 183 1.95 -29.63 14.24
C GLY A 183 1.44 -29.02 12.91
N PRO A 184 2.29 -28.98 11.85
CA PRO A 184 1.92 -28.42 10.54
C PRO A 184 0.73 -29.14 9.91
N ILE A 185 0.56 -30.44 10.15
CA ILE A 185 -0.56 -31.25 9.66
C ILE A 185 -1.88 -30.81 10.31
N VAL A 186 -1.88 -30.52 11.61
CA VAL A 186 -3.08 -30.03 12.32
C VAL A 186 -3.48 -28.64 11.81
N THR A 187 -2.50 -27.77 11.57
CA THR A 187 -2.71 -26.46 10.99
C THR A 187 -3.28 -26.58 9.55
N ALA A 188 -2.75 -27.48 8.75
CA ALA A 188 -3.27 -27.73 7.40
C ALA A 188 -4.73 -28.23 7.41
N ARG A 189 -5.11 -29.13 8.33
CA ARG A 189 -6.48 -29.58 8.51
C ARG A 189 -7.42 -28.45 8.94
N LEU A 190 -6.94 -27.55 9.79
CA LEU A 190 -7.69 -26.37 10.22
C LEU A 190 -7.92 -25.41 9.04
N ILE A 191 -6.92 -25.15 8.22
CA ILE A 191 -7.03 -24.35 6.99
C ILE A 191 -8.01 -25.02 6.02
N GLY A 192 -7.92 -26.33 5.81
CA GLY A 192 -8.84 -27.07 4.94
C GLY A 192 -10.30 -26.99 5.41
N SER A 193 -10.54 -27.12 6.72
CA SER A 193 -11.91 -26.98 7.27
C SER A 193 -12.43 -25.54 7.18
N LEU A 194 -11.56 -24.52 7.33
CA LEU A 194 -11.91 -23.14 7.12
C LEU A 194 -12.28 -22.90 5.66
N LEU A 195 -11.52 -23.44 4.71
CA LEU A 195 -11.77 -23.31 3.28
C LEU A 195 -13.17 -23.88 2.91
N ILE A 196 -13.50 -25.08 3.36
CA ILE A 196 -14.82 -25.70 3.10
C ILE A 196 -15.95 -24.83 3.65
N ARG A 197 -15.80 -24.32 4.87
CA ARG A 197 -16.82 -23.43 5.49
C ARG A 197 -16.98 -22.11 4.73
N THR A 198 -15.85 -21.53 4.29
CA THR A 198 -15.87 -20.25 3.57
C THR A 198 -16.47 -20.40 2.19
N THR A 199 -16.20 -21.51 1.47
CA THR A 199 -16.79 -21.80 0.17
C THR A 199 -18.32 -21.95 0.28
N SER A 200 -18.81 -22.78 1.22
CA SER A 200 -20.24 -22.94 1.47
C SER A 200 -20.93 -21.63 1.90
N ARG A 201 -20.21 -20.78 2.63
CA ARG A 201 -20.71 -19.45 2.98
C ARG A 201 -20.78 -18.53 1.75
N ALA A 202 -19.77 -18.54 0.89
CA ALA A 202 -19.72 -17.73 -0.33
C ALA A 202 -20.88 -18.09 -1.25
N GLU A 203 -21.18 -19.37 -1.42
CA GLU A 203 -22.35 -19.82 -2.20
C GLU A 203 -23.67 -19.27 -1.64
N ARG A 204 -23.88 -19.37 -0.33
CA ARG A 204 -25.10 -18.82 0.32
C ARG A 204 -25.20 -17.30 0.17
N ILE A 205 -24.08 -16.59 0.29
CA ILE A 205 -24.04 -15.13 0.10
C ILE A 205 -24.39 -14.79 -1.34
N TYR A 206 -23.80 -15.50 -2.30
CA TYR A 206 -24.07 -15.28 -3.71
C TYR A 206 -25.55 -15.52 -4.05
N MET A 207 -26.13 -16.63 -3.59
CA MET A 207 -27.57 -16.90 -3.77
C MET A 207 -28.45 -15.81 -3.14
N ALA A 208 -28.10 -15.34 -1.93
CA ALA A 208 -28.83 -14.26 -1.28
C ALA A 208 -28.68 -12.92 -2.03
N MET A 209 -27.53 -12.66 -2.66
CA MET A 209 -27.33 -11.49 -3.51
C MET A 209 -28.17 -11.58 -4.79
N CYS A 210 -28.18 -12.73 -5.46
CA CYS A 210 -29.01 -12.97 -6.64
C CYS A 210 -30.52 -12.80 -6.33
N ALA A 211 -30.99 -13.30 -5.19
CA ALA A 211 -32.37 -13.11 -4.74
C ALA A 211 -32.74 -11.64 -4.48
N ARG A 212 -31.74 -10.77 -4.24
CA ARG A 212 -31.92 -9.32 -4.08
C ARG A 212 -31.71 -8.54 -5.37
N GLY A 213 -31.62 -9.20 -6.52
CA GLY A 213 -31.44 -8.56 -7.83
C GLY A 213 -29.99 -8.14 -8.13
N PHE A 214 -29.01 -8.85 -7.56
CA PHE A 214 -27.59 -8.58 -7.87
C PHE A 214 -27.28 -8.93 -9.34
N THR A 215 -26.80 -7.95 -10.09
CA THR A 215 -26.45 -8.05 -11.51
C THR A 215 -24.96 -7.77 -11.74
N ALA A 216 -24.09 -8.55 -11.11
CA ALA A 216 -22.62 -8.47 -11.22
C ALA A 216 -21.94 -7.20 -10.64
N ALA A 217 -22.67 -6.20 -10.25
CA ALA A 217 -22.14 -5.00 -9.60
C ALA A 217 -22.93 -4.68 -8.33
N LEU A 218 -22.22 -4.42 -7.22
CA LEU A 218 -22.86 -3.78 -6.07
C LEU A 218 -23.31 -2.38 -6.54
N GLN A 219 -24.58 -2.04 -6.30
CA GLN A 219 -25.08 -0.68 -6.55
C GLN A 219 -24.38 0.31 -5.62
N SER A 220 -23.11 0.58 -5.93
CA SER A 220 -22.36 1.63 -5.28
C SER A 220 -22.77 2.97 -5.88
N ARG A 221 -22.79 4.00 -5.05
CA ARG A 221 -23.01 5.38 -5.48
C ARG A 221 -22.20 5.66 -6.74
N PRO A 222 -22.78 6.26 -7.79
CA PRO A 222 -22.03 6.57 -9.01
C PRO A 222 -20.76 7.34 -8.65
N ALA A 223 -19.64 6.94 -9.24
CA ALA A 223 -18.37 7.63 -9.03
C ALA A 223 -18.56 9.10 -9.43
N ALA A 224 -18.27 10.00 -8.52
CA ALA A 224 -18.33 11.41 -8.82
C ALA A 224 -17.35 11.73 -9.97
N PRO A 225 -17.77 12.41 -11.03
CA PRO A 225 -16.87 12.78 -12.10
C PRO A 225 -15.76 13.67 -11.55
N LEU A 226 -14.55 13.54 -12.12
CA LEU A 226 -13.41 14.38 -11.76
C LEU A 226 -13.79 15.86 -11.93
N THR A 227 -13.77 16.61 -10.84
CA THR A 227 -14.08 18.03 -10.83
C THR A 227 -13.01 18.81 -11.60
N ILE A 228 -13.34 20.00 -12.11
CA ILE A 228 -12.36 20.87 -12.79
C ILE A 228 -11.14 21.15 -11.90
N ARG A 229 -11.35 21.29 -10.59
CA ARG A 229 -10.27 21.44 -9.60
C ARG A 229 -9.34 20.22 -9.55
N ASP A 230 -9.88 19.01 -9.67
CA ASP A 230 -9.11 17.77 -9.69
C ASP A 230 -8.25 17.68 -10.95
N LYS A 231 -8.83 18.03 -12.10
CA LYS A 231 -8.09 18.06 -13.38
C LYS A 231 -6.98 19.11 -13.35
N ALA A 232 -7.24 20.29 -12.78
CA ALA A 232 -6.25 21.33 -12.61
C ALA A 232 -5.11 20.90 -11.67
N ALA A 233 -5.43 20.24 -10.56
CA ALA A 233 -4.42 19.67 -9.64
C ALA A 233 -3.54 18.63 -10.32
N LEU A 234 -4.13 17.74 -11.13
CA LEU A 234 -3.39 16.74 -11.90
C LEU A 234 -2.49 17.40 -12.95
N ALA A 235 -2.98 18.39 -13.68
CA ALA A 235 -2.18 19.10 -14.69
C ALA A 235 -1.02 19.87 -14.04
N LEU A 236 -1.29 20.58 -12.94
CA LEU A 236 -0.28 21.35 -12.21
C LEU A 236 0.82 20.43 -11.65
N SER A 237 0.44 19.30 -11.04
CA SER A 237 1.39 18.32 -10.51
C SER A 237 2.20 17.65 -11.63
N LEU A 238 1.61 17.37 -12.78
CA LEU A 238 2.30 16.83 -13.93
C LEU A 238 3.39 17.81 -14.44
N ILE A 239 3.02 19.09 -14.60
CA ILE A 239 3.97 20.14 -14.99
C ILE A 239 5.10 20.26 -13.97
N MET A 240 4.77 20.25 -12.68
CA MET A 240 5.76 20.31 -11.60
C MET A 240 6.72 19.11 -11.65
N PHE A 241 6.22 17.89 -11.86
CA PHE A 241 7.06 16.69 -11.92
C PHE A 241 7.94 16.68 -13.17
N ILE A 242 7.42 17.13 -14.33
CA ILE A 242 8.20 17.29 -15.56
C ILE A 242 9.29 18.34 -15.35
N CYS A 243 8.97 19.48 -14.74
CA CYS A 243 9.93 20.53 -14.46
C CYS A 243 11.05 20.03 -13.53
N LEU A 244 10.71 19.36 -12.44
CA LEU A 244 11.69 18.71 -11.56
C LEU A 244 12.56 17.70 -12.32
N ARG A 245 11.97 16.93 -13.23
CA ARG A 245 12.69 15.92 -14.01
C ARG A 245 13.60 16.51 -15.07
N LEU A 246 13.30 17.72 -15.58
CA LEU A 246 14.13 18.43 -16.55
C LEU A 246 15.29 19.20 -15.90
N ILE A 247 15.14 19.59 -14.63
CA ILE A 247 16.18 20.28 -13.87
C ILE A 247 17.24 19.28 -13.37
N PHE A 248 16.82 18.08 -13.06
CA PHE A 248 17.64 16.98 -12.57
C PHE A 248 17.60 15.78 -13.54
#